data_5757c43eb764cf475bef725e005b3389
#
_entry.id   5757c43eb764cf475bef725e005b3389
#
_cell.length_a   1.000
_cell.length_b   1.000
_cell.length_c   1.000
_cell.angle_alpha   90.00
_cell.angle_beta   90.00
_cell.angle_gamma   90.00
#
_symmetry.space_group_name_H-M   'P 1'
#
loop_
_entity.id
_entity.type
_entity.pdbx_description
1 polymer ?
#
loop_
_entity_poly.entity_id
_entity_poly.type
_entity_poly.pdbx_seq_one_letter_code
_entity_poly.pdbx_strand_id
1 'polypeptide(L)'
;MKRLAWLAAWASVLLGLTSCADEVDSVYANFRASFNFSPVTAVVPLNTAVNNAGEFCRVWKQSDSYYFDNAAGQSQTYPILATDAYTTWQTLSGFIVGTTNIPDIGTGQLTLVAYDLACPNCFTESTITRRLDFDGGGAVSCGRCHRTYDLNNFGVVSSSEGGRSLFRYRVYFASNRLVVQN
;
A
#
# COMPACT_ATOMS: atom_id res chain seq x y z
N MET A 1 21.28 -38.63 45.92
CA MET A 1 21.98 -37.83 44.87
C MET A 1 21.55 -38.16 43.43
N LYS A 2 21.17 -39.38 43.07
CA LYS A 2 20.74 -39.70 41.67
C LYS A 2 19.38 -39.09 41.26
N ARG A 3 18.46 -38.82 42.18
CA ARG A 3 17.14 -38.25 41.86
C ARG A 3 17.15 -36.74 41.57
N LEU A 4 18.13 -36.01 42.11
CA LEU A 4 18.28 -34.57 41.83
C LEU A 4 18.84 -34.33 40.42
N ALA A 5 19.70 -35.21 39.92
CA ALA A 5 20.26 -35.09 38.56
C ALA A 5 19.20 -35.31 37.46
N TRP A 6 18.19 -36.13 37.70
CA TRP A 6 17.09 -36.36 36.77
C TRP A 6 16.13 -35.16 36.68
N LEU A 7 15.88 -34.49 37.78
CA LEU A 7 15.02 -33.28 37.79
C LEU A 7 15.69 -32.09 37.09
N ALA A 8 17.02 -31.96 37.19
CA ALA A 8 17.79 -30.93 36.49
C ALA A 8 17.82 -31.18 34.98
N ALA A 9 17.83 -32.42 34.50
CA ALA A 9 17.80 -32.79 33.10
C ALA A 9 16.44 -32.48 32.44
N TRP A 10 15.35 -32.66 33.17
CA TRP A 10 13.99 -32.30 32.67
C TRP A 10 13.75 -30.80 32.63
N ALA A 11 14.32 -30.03 33.57
CA ALA A 11 14.21 -28.56 33.57
C ALA A 11 14.94 -27.91 32.40
N SER A 12 16.06 -28.46 31.95
CA SER A 12 16.82 -27.94 30.80
C SER A 12 16.16 -28.25 29.45
N VAL A 13 15.35 -29.29 29.34
CA VAL A 13 14.59 -29.58 28.11
C VAL A 13 13.37 -28.64 27.94
N LEU A 14 12.78 -28.19 29.04
CA LEU A 14 11.64 -27.26 28.99
C LEU A 14 12.01 -25.81 28.64
N LEU A 15 13.26 -25.40 28.84
CA LEU A 15 13.74 -24.05 28.47
C LEU A 15 14.13 -23.92 26.97
N GLY A 16 14.22 -25.01 26.25
CA GLY A 16 14.57 -25.01 24.80
C GLY A 16 13.40 -24.85 23.85
N LEU A 17 12.15 -24.73 24.35
CA LEU A 17 10.94 -24.62 23.52
C LEU A 17 10.36 -23.21 23.40
N THR A 18 11.12 -22.19 23.78
CA THR A 18 10.79 -20.83 23.32
C THR A 18 11.26 -20.73 21.86
N SER A 19 10.51 -21.39 20.98
CA SER A 19 10.53 -21.06 19.57
C SER A 19 10.11 -19.58 19.47
N CYS A 20 11.05 -18.71 19.11
CA CYS A 20 10.69 -17.44 18.53
C CYS A 20 9.80 -17.75 17.33
N ALA A 21 8.50 -17.62 17.49
CA ALA A 21 7.65 -17.42 16.35
C ALA A 21 8.13 -16.08 15.76
N ASP A 22 8.96 -16.14 14.72
CA ASP A 22 9.20 -15.00 13.85
C ASP A 22 7.79 -14.60 13.37
N GLU A 23 7.24 -13.55 13.95
CA GLU A 23 6.08 -12.89 13.40
C GLU A 23 6.53 -12.40 12.02
N VAL A 24 6.14 -13.15 10.98
CA VAL A 24 6.35 -12.73 9.61
C VAL A 24 5.50 -11.47 9.45
N ASP A 25 6.14 -10.31 9.60
CA ASP A 25 5.50 -9.04 9.37
C ASP A 25 4.85 -9.06 7.99
N SER A 26 3.54 -9.00 7.96
CA SER A 26 2.80 -8.96 6.71
C SER A 26 3.29 -7.76 5.90
N VAL A 27 3.69 -7.99 4.64
CA VAL A 27 4.04 -6.93 3.69
C VAL A 27 2.87 -5.97 3.46
N TYR A 28 1.65 -6.42 3.81
CA TYR A 28 0.42 -5.65 3.66
C TYR A 28 0.00 -5.01 4.98
N ALA A 29 -0.56 -3.82 4.90
CA ALA A 29 -1.05 -3.08 6.05
C ALA A 29 -2.26 -3.77 6.69
N ASN A 30 -2.40 -3.62 8.03
CA ASN A 30 -3.52 -4.16 8.78
C ASN A 30 -4.79 -3.27 8.75
N PHE A 31 -4.77 -2.18 7.99
CA PHE A 31 -5.93 -1.30 7.84
C PHE A 31 -6.90 -1.85 6.80
N ARG A 32 -8.17 -1.63 7.05
CA ARG A 32 -9.20 -2.02 6.08
C ARG A 32 -9.06 -1.20 4.80
N ALA A 33 -8.98 -1.89 3.68
CA ALA A 33 -8.96 -1.31 2.35
C ALA A 33 -10.01 -1.99 1.49
N SER A 34 -10.79 -1.18 0.79
CA SER A 34 -11.74 -1.67 -0.21
C SER A 34 -11.99 -0.61 -1.26
N PHE A 35 -11.67 -0.92 -2.49
CA PHE A 35 -11.99 -0.12 -3.67
C PHE A 35 -12.19 -1.05 -4.86
N ASN A 36 -13.29 -0.89 -5.54
CA ASN A 36 -13.62 -1.65 -6.74
C ASN A 36 -14.06 -0.66 -7.82
N PHE A 37 -13.35 -0.65 -8.94
CA PHE A 37 -13.60 0.30 -10.02
C PHE A 37 -13.65 -0.38 -11.38
N SER A 38 -14.67 -0.06 -12.15
CA SER A 38 -14.86 -0.55 -13.52
C SER A 38 -15.78 0.39 -14.29
N PRO A 39 -15.51 0.66 -15.55
CA PRO A 39 -14.37 0.20 -16.34
C PRO A 39 -13.13 1.11 -16.14
N VAL A 40 -11.95 0.52 -15.98
CA VAL A 40 -10.68 1.25 -15.79
C VAL A 40 -10.37 2.14 -17.00
N THR A 41 -10.71 1.69 -18.20
CA THR A 41 -10.54 2.44 -19.47
C THR A 41 -11.33 3.75 -19.52
N ALA A 42 -12.34 3.95 -18.67
CA ALA A 42 -13.09 5.21 -18.59
C ALA A 42 -12.28 6.35 -17.96
N VAL A 43 -11.18 6.03 -17.26
CA VAL A 43 -10.36 7.01 -16.54
C VAL A 43 -8.92 6.96 -17.02
N VAL A 44 -8.49 7.97 -17.78
CA VAL A 44 -7.18 8.01 -18.43
C VAL A 44 -6.02 7.88 -17.42
N PRO A 45 -5.94 8.65 -16.31
CA PRO A 45 -4.86 8.49 -15.34
C PRO A 45 -4.75 7.08 -14.77
N LEU A 46 -5.88 6.46 -14.44
CA LEU A 46 -5.90 5.10 -13.89
C LEU A 46 -5.52 4.05 -14.92
N ASN A 47 -6.06 4.17 -16.14
CA ASN A 47 -5.74 3.25 -17.23
C ASN A 47 -4.24 3.29 -17.59
N THR A 48 -3.65 4.48 -17.59
CA THR A 48 -2.21 4.65 -17.81
C THR A 48 -1.41 3.96 -16.70
N ALA A 49 -1.76 4.19 -15.44
CA ALA A 49 -1.04 3.67 -14.29
C ALA A 49 -1.06 2.13 -14.21
N VAL A 50 -2.18 1.51 -14.61
CA VAL A 50 -2.32 0.05 -14.56
C VAL A 50 -1.58 -0.65 -15.71
N ASN A 51 -1.48 0.00 -16.88
CA ASN A 51 -0.94 -0.64 -18.09
C ASN A 51 0.51 -0.22 -18.42
N ASN A 52 1.05 0.84 -17.83
CA ASN A 52 2.38 1.35 -18.14
C ASN A 52 3.31 1.28 -16.94
N ALA A 53 4.52 0.78 -17.17
CA ALA A 53 5.56 0.69 -16.15
C ALA A 53 6.00 2.08 -15.63
N GLY A 54 6.12 2.21 -14.32
CA GLY A 54 6.54 3.45 -13.65
C GLY A 54 5.47 4.52 -13.55
N GLU A 55 4.26 4.24 -14.03
CA GLU A 55 3.15 5.17 -13.96
C GLU A 55 2.24 4.89 -12.75
N PHE A 56 1.82 5.97 -12.09
CA PHE A 56 1.01 5.90 -10.89
C PHE A 56 -0.15 6.89 -10.94
N CYS A 57 -1.28 6.48 -10.38
CA CYS A 57 -2.49 7.27 -10.26
C CYS A 57 -2.90 7.36 -8.80
N ARG A 58 -3.19 8.58 -8.32
CA ARG A 58 -3.86 8.76 -7.02
C ARG A 58 -5.37 8.77 -7.25
N VAL A 59 -6.10 8.18 -6.31
CA VAL A 59 -7.56 8.22 -6.29
C VAL A 59 -8.08 8.49 -4.88
N TRP A 60 -9.01 9.41 -4.78
CA TRP A 60 -9.74 9.67 -3.52
C TRP A 60 -11.19 10.06 -3.80
N LYS A 61 -12.00 9.91 -2.77
CA LYS A 61 -13.40 10.32 -2.83
C LYS A 61 -13.53 11.81 -2.57
N GLN A 62 -14.29 12.50 -3.43
CA GLN A 62 -14.62 13.91 -3.30
C GLN A 62 -16.12 14.10 -3.54
N SER A 63 -16.88 14.35 -2.47
CA SER A 63 -18.34 14.38 -2.52
C SER A 63 -18.91 13.10 -3.15
N ASP A 64 -19.62 13.20 -4.26
CA ASP A 64 -20.27 12.10 -4.96
C ASP A 64 -19.46 11.58 -6.17
N SER A 65 -18.15 11.79 -6.14
CA SER A 65 -17.26 11.42 -7.23
C SER A 65 -15.94 10.87 -6.72
N TYR A 66 -15.31 10.05 -7.54
CA TYR A 66 -13.90 9.71 -7.42
C TYR A 66 -13.10 10.74 -8.22
N TYR A 67 -12.06 11.28 -7.61
CA TYR A 67 -11.09 12.11 -8.29
C TYR A 67 -9.81 11.32 -8.52
N PHE A 68 -9.30 11.38 -9.74
CA PHE A 68 -8.09 10.70 -10.18
C PHE A 68 -7.10 11.71 -10.72
N ASP A 69 -5.82 11.54 -10.39
CA ASP A 69 -4.74 12.30 -11.02
C ASP A 69 -3.45 11.47 -11.12
N ASN A 70 -2.49 11.98 -11.89
CA ASN A 70 -1.16 11.38 -12.03
C ASN A 70 -0.06 12.45 -11.99
N ALA A 71 1.21 12.00 -11.95
CA ALA A 71 2.38 12.88 -11.90
C ALA A 71 2.56 13.74 -13.16
N ALA A 72 1.96 13.35 -14.29
CA ALA A 72 1.97 14.12 -15.54
C ALA A 72 0.96 15.29 -15.55
N GLY A 73 0.27 15.52 -14.43
CA GLY A 73 -0.73 16.60 -14.31
C GLY A 73 -2.08 16.30 -14.97
N GLN A 74 -2.30 15.08 -15.44
CA GLN A 74 -3.62 14.69 -15.92
C GLN A 74 -4.52 14.44 -14.73
N SER A 75 -5.76 14.93 -14.80
CA SER A 75 -6.76 14.68 -13.78
C SER A 75 -8.14 14.41 -14.40
N GLN A 76 -8.93 13.59 -13.72
CA GLN A 76 -10.27 13.24 -14.16
C GLN A 76 -11.16 12.95 -12.96
N THR A 77 -12.42 13.39 -13.03
CA THR A 77 -13.45 13.08 -12.05
C THR A 77 -14.40 12.04 -12.64
N TYR A 78 -14.78 11.05 -11.84
CA TYR A 78 -15.72 10.01 -12.22
C TYR A 78 -16.86 9.95 -11.20
N PRO A 79 -18.15 10.12 -11.60
CA PRO A 79 -19.25 10.10 -10.66
C PRO A 79 -19.42 8.72 -10.02
N ILE A 80 -19.75 8.68 -8.73
CA ILE A 80 -20.10 7.45 -8.03
C ILE A 80 -21.50 7.06 -8.45
N LEU A 81 -21.63 5.94 -9.14
CA LEU A 81 -22.91 5.47 -9.61
C LEU A 81 -23.71 4.80 -8.49
N ALA A 82 -25.03 4.75 -8.61
CA ALA A 82 -25.88 4.07 -7.63
C ALA A 82 -25.52 2.59 -7.44
N THR A 83 -25.01 1.94 -8.49
CA THR A 83 -24.45 0.57 -8.43
C THR A 83 -23.20 0.48 -7.58
N ASP A 84 -22.43 1.56 -7.44
CA ASP A 84 -21.21 1.61 -6.63
C ASP A 84 -21.53 1.80 -5.14
N ALA A 85 -22.78 2.17 -4.81
CA ALA A 85 -23.24 2.27 -3.43
C ALA A 85 -23.12 0.94 -2.66
N TYR A 86 -23.09 -0.19 -3.39
CA TYR A 86 -22.87 -1.53 -2.83
C TYR A 86 -21.38 -1.89 -2.74
N THR A 87 -20.48 -1.07 -3.31
CA THR A 87 -19.03 -1.25 -3.19
C THR A 87 -18.54 -0.43 -2.01
N THR A 88 -17.95 -1.10 -1.04
CA THR A 88 -17.44 -0.42 0.16
C THR A 88 -16.17 0.33 -0.20
N TRP A 89 -16.18 1.66 -0.07
CA TRP A 89 -14.98 2.48 -0.10
C TRP A 89 -14.38 2.53 1.31
N GLN A 90 -13.22 1.92 1.49
CA GLN A 90 -12.49 1.94 2.77
C GLN A 90 -11.02 2.22 2.53
N THR A 91 -10.47 3.23 3.21
CA THR A 91 -9.09 3.68 3.14
C THR A 91 -8.86 4.74 4.22
N LEU A 92 -7.63 5.05 4.55
CA LEU A 92 -7.30 6.17 5.43
C LEU A 92 -7.47 7.52 4.72
N SER A 93 -7.01 7.65 3.45
CA SER A 93 -7.02 8.93 2.74
C SER A 93 -7.28 8.83 1.23
N GLY A 94 -7.31 7.65 0.69
CA GLY A 94 -7.37 7.35 -0.74
C GLY A 94 -6.35 6.27 -1.10
N PHE A 95 -6.13 6.07 -2.40
CA PHE A 95 -5.17 5.09 -2.89
C PHE A 95 -4.19 5.71 -3.88
N ILE A 96 -2.99 5.13 -3.93
CA ILE A 96 -2.04 5.29 -5.02
C ILE A 96 -1.95 3.91 -5.69
N VAL A 97 -2.25 3.83 -6.97
CA VAL A 97 -2.22 2.58 -7.75
C VAL A 97 -1.30 2.76 -8.94
N GLY A 98 -0.49 1.77 -9.25
CA GLY A 98 0.35 1.81 -10.43
C GLY A 98 1.18 0.56 -10.64
N THR A 99 1.85 0.49 -11.78
CA THR A 99 2.71 -0.61 -12.16
C THR A 99 4.17 -0.19 -11.99
N THR A 100 4.93 -0.94 -11.19
CA THR A 100 6.35 -0.64 -10.96
C THR A 100 7.16 -0.73 -12.25
N ASN A 101 8.26 0.03 -12.33
CA ASN A 101 9.23 -0.09 -13.43
C ASN A 101 10.44 -0.98 -13.07
N ILE A 102 10.48 -1.44 -11.82
CA ILE A 102 11.49 -2.38 -11.32
C ILE A 102 10.84 -3.75 -11.26
N PRO A 103 11.34 -4.76 -12.03
CA PRO A 103 10.83 -6.12 -11.94
C PRO A 103 11.04 -6.72 -10.56
N ASP A 104 10.07 -7.48 -10.11
CA ASP A 104 10.21 -8.29 -8.90
C ASP A 104 11.30 -9.34 -9.08
N ILE A 105 12.22 -9.44 -8.11
CA ILE A 105 13.42 -10.30 -8.20
C ILE A 105 13.05 -11.79 -8.30
N GLY A 106 11.94 -12.21 -7.68
CA GLY A 106 11.53 -13.60 -7.66
C GLY A 106 10.82 -14.05 -8.94
N THR A 107 10.05 -13.16 -9.57
CA THR A 107 9.21 -13.48 -10.73
C THR A 107 9.71 -12.90 -12.04
N GLY A 108 10.57 -11.89 -12.00
CA GLY A 108 11.02 -11.12 -13.17
C GLY A 108 9.94 -10.28 -13.81
N GLN A 109 8.76 -10.17 -13.18
CA GLN A 109 7.60 -9.44 -13.72
C GLN A 109 7.46 -8.07 -13.05
N LEU A 110 6.93 -7.10 -13.81
CA LEU A 110 6.49 -5.83 -13.25
C LEU A 110 5.27 -6.06 -12.34
N THR A 111 5.24 -5.38 -11.22
CA THR A 111 4.22 -5.60 -10.20
C THR A 111 3.21 -4.46 -10.18
N LEU A 112 1.93 -4.79 -10.30
CA LEU A 112 0.86 -3.85 -9.96
C LEU A 112 0.83 -3.70 -8.44
N VAL A 113 0.84 -2.46 -7.94
CA VAL A 113 0.87 -2.14 -6.52
C VAL A 113 -0.24 -1.15 -6.15
N ALA A 114 -0.68 -1.23 -4.92
CA ALA A 114 -1.59 -0.25 -4.33
C ALA A 114 -1.12 0.14 -2.94
N TYR A 115 -1.12 1.44 -2.66
CA TYR A 115 -0.76 2.01 -1.36
C TYR A 115 -1.90 2.90 -0.86
N ASP A 116 -1.95 3.12 0.46
CA ASP A 116 -2.78 4.21 0.99
C ASP A 116 -2.16 5.56 0.62
N LEU A 117 -3.02 6.51 0.32
CA LEU A 117 -2.61 7.89 0.01
C LEU A 117 -2.20 8.67 1.27
N ALA A 118 -2.41 8.13 2.48
CA ALA A 118 -1.99 8.74 3.74
C ALA A 118 -0.50 8.54 4.00
N CYS A 119 0.17 9.57 4.49
CA CYS A 119 1.53 9.46 4.98
C CYS A 119 1.60 8.53 6.20
N PRO A 120 2.31 7.38 6.15
CA PRO A 120 2.33 6.42 7.25
C PRO A 120 3.01 6.97 8.51
N ASN A 121 4.03 7.79 8.37
CA ASN A 121 4.75 8.35 9.50
C ASN A 121 3.90 9.39 10.26
N CYS A 122 3.23 10.32 9.57
CA CYS A 122 2.30 11.25 10.20
C CYS A 122 1.13 10.53 10.87
N PHE A 123 0.60 9.49 10.23
CA PHE A 123 -0.50 8.72 10.79
C PHE A 123 -0.08 7.95 12.05
N THR A 124 1.07 7.29 12.02
CA THR A 124 1.57 6.51 13.17
C THR A 124 1.98 7.40 14.35
N GLU A 125 2.62 8.54 14.07
CA GLU A 125 3.13 9.44 15.11
C GLU A 125 2.04 10.30 15.76
N SER A 126 1.01 10.68 15.00
CA SER A 126 0.02 11.68 15.47
C SER A 126 -1.43 11.39 15.05
N THR A 127 -1.70 10.21 14.49
CA THR A 127 -3.03 9.80 14.00
C THR A 127 -3.64 10.79 12.97
N ILE A 128 -2.78 11.59 12.31
CA ILE A 128 -3.20 12.59 11.33
C ILE A 128 -3.05 12.01 9.93
N THR A 129 -4.14 11.89 9.21
CA THR A 129 -4.12 11.53 7.80
C THR A 129 -3.68 12.74 6.96
N ARG A 130 -2.50 12.66 6.35
CA ARG A 130 -1.99 13.64 5.39
C ARG A 130 -1.80 12.94 4.06
N ARG A 131 -2.45 13.47 3.04
CA ARG A 131 -2.27 12.98 1.68
C ARG A 131 -0.86 13.26 1.20
N LEU A 132 -0.34 12.32 0.47
CA LEU A 132 0.94 12.44 -0.21
C LEU A 132 0.75 13.11 -1.56
N ASP A 133 1.73 13.89 -1.97
CA ASP A 133 1.76 14.56 -3.27
C ASP A 133 2.82 13.91 -4.15
N PHE A 134 2.58 13.88 -5.47
CA PHE A 134 3.59 13.42 -6.41
C PHE A 134 4.82 14.33 -6.35
N ASP A 135 5.99 13.69 -6.35
CA ASP A 135 7.31 14.33 -6.34
C ASP A 135 8.13 13.82 -7.55
N GLY A 136 7.53 13.93 -8.75
CA GLY A 136 8.13 13.44 -9.99
C GLY A 136 8.01 11.93 -10.19
N GLY A 137 8.84 11.39 -11.07
CA GLY A 137 8.74 10.06 -11.65
C GLY A 137 8.75 8.87 -10.70
N GLY A 138 7.59 8.50 -10.19
CA GLY A 138 7.43 7.33 -9.33
C GLY A 138 7.75 7.58 -7.86
N ALA A 139 7.81 8.84 -7.42
CA ALA A 139 7.97 9.23 -6.03
C ALA A 139 6.77 10.04 -5.52
N VAL A 140 6.52 9.95 -4.22
CA VAL A 140 5.56 10.82 -3.51
C VAL A 140 6.18 11.37 -2.25
N SER A 141 5.77 12.56 -1.84
CA SER A 141 6.29 13.23 -0.66
C SER A 141 5.16 13.70 0.27
N CYS A 142 5.49 13.88 1.54
CA CYS A 142 4.59 14.41 2.55
C CYS A 142 4.90 15.88 2.85
N GLY A 143 3.98 16.78 2.56
CA GLY A 143 4.15 18.21 2.82
C GLY A 143 4.28 18.58 4.32
N ARG A 144 4.08 17.63 5.26
CA ARG A 144 4.22 17.87 6.70
C ARG A 144 5.55 17.38 7.29
N CYS A 145 5.90 16.10 7.04
CA CYS A 145 7.11 15.51 7.61
C CYS A 145 8.26 15.43 6.61
N HIS A 146 8.05 15.92 5.40
CA HIS A 146 9.02 16.02 4.29
C HIS A 146 9.65 14.68 3.85
N ARG A 147 9.13 13.55 4.32
CA ARG A 147 9.59 12.23 3.87
C ARG A 147 9.12 11.97 2.46
N THR A 148 10.00 11.41 1.66
CA THR A 148 9.76 10.97 0.27
C THR A 148 9.75 9.45 0.21
N TYR A 149 8.91 8.89 -0.65
CA TYR A 149 8.68 7.45 -0.79
C TYR A 149 8.83 7.05 -2.24
N ASP A 150 9.54 5.95 -2.49
CA ASP A 150 9.72 5.36 -3.81
C ASP A 150 8.61 4.35 -4.10
N LEU A 151 7.73 4.70 -5.03
CA LEU A 151 6.60 3.85 -5.44
C LEU A 151 7.05 2.62 -6.23
N ASN A 152 8.16 2.71 -6.94
CA ASN A 152 8.72 1.61 -7.71
C ASN A 152 9.42 0.57 -6.84
N ASN A 153 9.89 0.99 -5.66
CA ASN A 153 10.53 0.13 -4.68
C ASN A 153 9.61 -0.11 -3.48
N PHE A 154 8.39 -0.57 -3.73
CA PHE A 154 7.40 -0.97 -2.73
C PHE A 154 7.10 0.07 -1.64
N GLY A 155 7.23 1.35 -1.96
CA GLY A 155 6.88 2.45 -1.07
C GLY A 155 7.84 2.67 0.09
N VAL A 156 9.09 2.24 -0.03
CA VAL A 156 10.11 2.51 0.98
C VAL A 156 10.42 4.00 1.07
N VAL A 157 10.82 4.45 2.26
CA VAL A 157 11.29 5.83 2.45
C VAL A 157 12.59 6.02 1.70
N SER A 158 12.64 7.00 0.81
CA SER A 158 13.84 7.36 0.03
C SER A 158 14.58 8.58 0.57
N SER A 159 13.97 9.32 1.51
CA SER A 159 14.64 10.43 2.20
C SER A 159 15.60 9.93 3.30
N SER A 160 16.59 10.76 3.66
CA SER A 160 17.63 10.45 4.66
C SER A 160 17.09 10.24 6.09
N GLU A 161 15.89 10.73 6.38
CA GLU A 161 15.29 10.68 7.70
C GLU A 161 14.78 9.29 8.12
N GLY A 162 14.74 8.34 7.18
CA GLY A 162 14.18 7.03 7.43
C GLY A 162 12.70 7.06 7.82
N GLY A 163 12.16 5.93 8.22
CA GLY A 163 10.79 5.83 8.69
C GLY A 163 10.05 4.61 8.17
N ARG A 164 8.75 4.60 8.38
CA ARG A 164 7.86 3.52 7.97
C ARG A 164 7.54 3.65 6.48
N SER A 165 7.62 2.54 5.74
CA SER A 165 7.18 2.45 4.34
C SER A 165 5.68 2.68 4.18
N LEU A 166 5.23 2.95 2.95
CA LEU A 166 3.82 3.13 2.63
C LEU A 166 2.98 1.93 3.05
N PHE A 167 1.75 2.18 3.49
CA PHE A 167 0.77 1.13 3.76
C PHE A 167 0.35 0.48 2.44
N ARG A 168 0.78 -0.75 2.22
CA ARG A 168 0.52 -1.51 0.99
C ARG A 168 -0.71 -2.36 1.13
N TYR A 169 -1.48 -2.50 0.03
CA TYR A 169 -2.68 -3.33 -0.07
C TYR A 169 -2.57 -4.33 -1.22
N ARG A 170 -3.37 -5.38 -1.17
CA ARG A 170 -3.52 -6.30 -2.29
C ARG A 170 -4.28 -5.61 -3.40
N VAL A 171 -3.83 -5.79 -4.64
CA VAL A 171 -4.47 -5.22 -5.82
C VAL A 171 -4.55 -6.25 -6.93
N TYR A 172 -5.67 -6.23 -7.63
CA TYR A 172 -5.94 -7.10 -8.75
C TYR A 172 -6.51 -6.28 -9.91
N PHE A 173 -6.05 -6.59 -11.11
CA PHE A 173 -6.60 -6.01 -12.33
C PHE A 173 -6.90 -7.13 -13.32
N ALA A 174 -8.15 -7.29 -13.67
CA ALA A 174 -8.62 -8.25 -14.66
C ALA A 174 -9.93 -7.77 -15.30
N SER A 175 -10.13 -8.09 -16.56
CA SER A 175 -11.37 -7.78 -17.29
C SER A 175 -11.82 -6.32 -17.16
N ASN A 176 -10.86 -5.39 -17.29
CA ASN A 176 -11.09 -3.95 -17.18
C ASN A 176 -11.64 -3.48 -15.81
N ARG A 177 -11.39 -4.27 -14.77
CA ARG A 177 -11.78 -4.00 -13.37
C ARG A 177 -10.57 -4.00 -12.48
N LEU A 178 -10.45 -2.98 -11.65
CA LEU A 178 -9.46 -2.86 -10.58
C LEU A 178 -10.13 -3.16 -9.24
N VAL A 179 -9.49 -4.00 -8.43
CA VAL A 179 -9.89 -4.27 -7.06
C VAL A 179 -8.70 -4.06 -6.13
N VAL A 180 -8.86 -3.19 -5.13
CA VAL A 180 -7.92 -3.02 -4.03
C VAL A 180 -8.59 -3.50 -2.76
N GLN A 181 -7.90 -4.34 -2.01
CA GLN A 181 -8.44 -4.91 -0.77
C GLN A 181 -7.32 -5.32 0.20
N ASN A 182 -7.72 -5.52 1.44
CA ASN A 182 -6.86 -6.11 2.46
C ASN A 182 -7.53 -7.31 3.10
#